data_15442e72cee8e926487cd7a7113e18bf
#
_entry.id   15442e72cee8e926487cd7a7113e18bf
#
_cell.length_a   1.000
_cell.length_b   1.000
_cell.length_c   1.000
_cell.angle_alpha   90.00
_cell.angle_beta   90.00
_cell.angle_gamma   90.00
#
_symmetry.space_group_name_H-M   'P 1'
#
loop_
_entity.id
_entity.type
_entity.pdbx_description
1 polymer ?
#
loop_
_entity_poly.entity_id
_entity_poly.type
_entity_poly.pdbx_seq_one_letter_code
_entity_poly.pdbx_strand_id
1 'polypeptide(L)'
;MLTMRDHGVEDYAGLADMDATDVGVLGDDDRACLQELGHYLADADAWQRFGVWLLHKHFEPAPGEVFVERASTAARKTQTTPVARSAFGQQALHTTAIRFDDSVSSGLGVIGMEFAEPGDFGEISPLSDDDEAVLAGIAERLAAHGKTERFGVRLIRNPLGLAEHQLLHETCDSTQRMLQCTVGERDALLADHTIVQTAWRWNVVHGKTETTVMQDCTATCVRAGEGHDIGHSHSEPDDFGND
;
A
#
# COMPACT_ATOMS: atom_id res chain seq x y z
N MET A 1 10.77 7.37 -19.52
CA MET A 1 9.45 6.80 -19.85
C MET A 1 9.12 5.74 -18.83
N LEU A 2 8.03 5.91 -18.13
CA LEU A 2 7.54 4.97 -17.13
C LEU A 2 6.95 3.73 -17.84
N THR A 3 7.45 2.55 -17.48
CA THR A 3 6.94 1.28 -17.99
C THR A 3 6.26 0.52 -16.85
N MET A 4 4.97 0.26 -16.99
CA MET A 4 4.17 -0.42 -15.96
C MET A 4 3.61 -1.73 -16.50
N ARG A 5 3.69 -2.78 -15.69
CA ARG A 5 2.97 -4.05 -15.90
C ARG A 5 2.16 -4.42 -14.66
N ASP A 6 1.15 -5.24 -14.87
CA ASP A 6 0.45 -5.89 -13.77
C ASP A 6 1.38 -6.94 -13.13
N HIS A 7 1.17 -7.24 -11.83
CA HIS A 7 1.90 -8.31 -11.17
C HIS A 7 1.53 -9.70 -11.72
N GLY A 8 2.47 -10.62 -11.61
CA GLY A 8 2.25 -12.05 -11.76
C GLY A 8 2.36 -12.79 -10.42
N VAL A 9 2.18 -14.09 -10.45
CA VAL A 9 2.32 -14.95 -9.25
C VAL A 9 3.73 -14.84 -8.67
N GLU A 10 4.74 -14.77 -9.53
CA GLU A 10 6.16 -14.67 -9.17
C GLU A 10 6.49 -13.40 -8.38
N ASP A 11 5.79 -12.31 -8.65
CA ASP A 11 6.00 -11.03 -7.95
C ASP A 11 5.55 -11.09 -6.48
N TYR A 12 4.55 -11.92 -6.18
CA TYR A 12 4.08 -12.15 -4.82
C TYR A 12 4.81 -13.31 -4.13
N ALA A 13 5.20 -14.34 -4.87
CA ALA A 13 5.91 -15.50 -4.31
C ALA A 13 7.22 -15.09 -3.60
N GLY A 14 7.89 -14.03 -4.11
CA GLY A 14 9.11 -13.48 -3.52
C GLY A 14 8.88 -12.58 -2.30
N LEU A 15 7.65 -12.15 -2.03
CA LEU A 15 7.37 -11.28 -0.89
C LEU A 15 7.40 -12.04 0.43
N ALA A 16 7.84 -11.34 1.47
CA ALA A 16 7.81 -11.88 2.82
C ALA A 16 6.35 -12.11 3.26
N ASP A 17 6.11 -13.26 3.86
CA ASP A 17 4.83 -13.56 4.50
C ASP A 17 4.69 -12.74 5.76
N MET A 18 3.53 -12.12 6.01
CA MET A 18 3.29 -11.39 7.25
C MET A 18 3.39 -12.32 8.48
N ASP A 19 3.24 -13.62 8.28
CA ASP A 19 3.48 -14.63 9.30
C ASP A 19 4.96 -14.86 9.63
N ALA A 20 5.90 -14.30 8.86
CA ALA A 20 7.31 -14.34 9.22
C ALA A 20 7.61 -13.31 10.33
N THR A 21 8.28 -13.79 11.39
CA THR A 21 8.49 -13.06 12.65
C THR A 21 9.16 -11.70 12.52
N ASP A 22 9.84 -11.44 11.38
CA ASP A 22 10.70 -10.26 11.22
C ASP A 22 10.12 -9.19 10.26
N VAL A 23 9.04 -9.50 9.54
CA VAL A 23 8.53 -8.61 8.47
C VAL A 23 8.14 -7.25 9.00
N GLY A 24 7.42 -7.18 10.10
CA GLY A 24 6.93 -5.93 10.68
C GLY A 24 7.94 -5.18 11.56
N VAL A 25 9.14 -5.72 11.78
CA VAL A 25 10.14 -5.09 12.65
C VAL A 25 10.98 -4.11 11.84
N LEU A 26 10.77 -2.80 12.07
CA LEU A 26 11.62 -1.77 11.47
C LEU A 26 12.94 -1.65 12.24
N GLY A 27 14.05 -1.97 11.58
CA GLY A 27 15.39 -1.71 12.05
C GLY A 27 15.79 -0.22 11.90
N ASP A 28 16.98 0.13 12.39
CA ASP A 28 17.48 1.51 12.28
C ASP A 28 17.71 1.89 10.80
N ASP A 29 18.19 0.97 9.97
CA ASP A 29 18.38 1.18 8.54
C ASP A 29 17.03 1.41 7.80
N ASP A 30 15.96 0.73 8.23
CA ASP A 30 14.61 0.96 7.68
C ASP A 30 14.13 2.37 8.03
N ARG A 31 14.32 2.78 9.27
CA ARG A 31 13.95 4.13 9.74
C ARG A 31 14.75 5.22 9.02
N ALA A 32 16.05 5.00 8.83
CA ALA A 32 16.90 5.93 8.09
C ALA A 32 16.43 6.06 6.62
N CYS A 33 16.11 4.95 5.97
CA CYS A 33 15.56 4.94 4.62
C CYS A 33 14.23 5.70 4.54
N LEU A 34 13.28 5.40 5.44
CA LEU A 34 11.98 6.07 5.47
C LEU A 34 12.12 7.57 5.74
N GLN A 35 13.05 7.98 6.62
CA GLN A 35 13.32 9.39 6.88
C GLN A 35 13.87 10.10 5.63
N GLU A 36 14.83 9.50 4.92
CA GLU A 36 15.37 10.07 3.69
C GLU A 36 14.31 10.20 2.60
N LEU A 37 13.45 9.17 2.45
CA LEU A 37 12.31 9.22 1.53
C LEU A 37 11.35 10.35 1.86
N GLY A 38 11.07 10.57 3.15
CA GLY A 38 10.22 11.67 3.58
C GLY A 38 10.76 13.05 3.20
N HIS A 39 12.05 13.27 3.42
CA HIS A 39 12.70 14.53 3.01
C HIS A 39 12.69 14.69 1.48
N TYR A 40 13.00 13.62 0.75
CA TYR A 40 12.96 13.65 -0.71
C TYR A 40 11.55 13.99 -1.25
N LEU A 41 10.51 13.37 -0.72
CA LEU A 41 9.13 13.63 -1.13
C LEU A 41 8.70 15.06 -0.79
N ALA A 42 9.17 15.60 0.34
CA ALA A 42 8.95 17.00 0.70
C ALA A 42 9.63 17.97 -0.28
N ASP A 43 10.90 17.71 -0.61
CA ASP A 43 11.68 18.53 -1.54
C ASP A 43 11.12 18.50 -2.98
N ALA A 44 10.58 17.34 -3.38
CA ALA A 44 9.94 17.14 -4.68
C ALA A 44 8.47 17.61 -4.73
N ASP A 45 7.92 18.14 -3.62
CA ASP A 45 6.49 18.48 -3.46
C ASP A 45 5.52 17.35 -3.82
N ALA A 46 5.94 16.11 -3.55
CA ALA A 46 5.23 14.88 -3.93
C ALA A 46 4.63 14.11 -2.72
N TRP A 47 4.81 14.62 -1.52
CA TRP A 47 4.39 14.00 -0.26
C TRP A 47 2.88 13.83 -0.10
N GLN A 48 2.08 14.62 -0.82
CA GLN A 48 0.62 14.47 -0.84
C GLN A 48 0.15 13.38 -1.80
N ARG A 49 1.01 12.97 -2.74
CA ARG A 49 0.68 11.99 -3.77
C ARG A 49 1.20 10.60 -3.45
N PHE A 50 2.40 10.52 -2.87
CA PHE A 50 3.08 9.26 -2.64
C PHE A 50 3.34 8.99 -1.16
N GLY A 51 3.07 7.76 -0.77
CA GLY A 51 3.50 7.16 0.48
C GLY A 51 4.34 5.92 0.22
N VAL A 52 4.87 5.35 1.27
CA VAL A 52 5.62 4.10 1.24
C VAL A 52 4.85 3.02 1.97
N TRP A 53 4.91 1.79 1.51
CA TRP A 53 4.32 0.64 2.15
C TRP A 53 5.32 -0.50 2.27
N LEU A 54 5.14 -1.30 3.31
CA LEU A 54 5.92 -2.51 3.54
C LEU A 54 5.47 -3.58 2.55
N LEU A 55 6.38 -4.09 1.74
CA LEU A 55 6.09 -5.18 0.83
C LEU A 55 5.96 -6.48 1.60
N HIS A 56 4.75 -7.02 1.64
CA HIS A 56 4.42 -8.28 2.29
C HIS A 56 3.24 -8.95 1.58
N LYS A 57 3.02 -10.21 1.84
CA LYS A 57 1.88 -10.94 1.33
C LYS A 57 1.01 -11.50 2.45
N HIS A 58 -0.25 -11.62 2.18
CA HIS A 58 -1.25 -12.31 2.99
C HIS A 58 -1.67 -13.62 2.34
N PHE A 59 -1.70 -13.64 1.02
CA PHE A 59 -2.01 -14.77 0.15
C PHE A 59 -1.45 -14.48 -1.25
N GLU A 60 -1.40 -15.51 -2.10
CA GLU A 60 -0.87 -15.38 -3.46
C GLU A 60 -2.01 -15.29 -4.50
N PRO A 61 -1.84 -14.50 -5.57
CA PRO A 61 -2.76 -14.52 -6.69
C PRO A 61 -2.62 -15.84 -7.48
N ALA A 62 -3.69 -16.29 -8.11
CA ALA A 62 -3.59 -17.32 -9.13
C ALA A 62 -3.14 -16.70 -10.48
N PRO A 63 -2.66 -17.51 -11.44
CA PRO A 63 -2.30 -17.01 -12.75
C PRO A 63 -3.44 -16.22 -13.42
N GLY A 64 -3.15 -14.98 -13.82
CA GLY A 64 -4.11 -14.09 -14.47
C GLY A 64 -5.05 -13.34 -13.54
N GLU A 65 -4.87 -13.46 -12.23
CA GLU A 65 -5.55 -12.61 -11.23
C GLU A 65 -4.74 -11.36 -10.92
N VAL A 66 -5.46 -10.30 -10.55
CA VAL A 66 -4.92 -9.07 -9.98
C VAL A 66 -5.67 -8.76 -8.69
N PHE A 67 -5.01 -8.07 -7.75
CA PHE A 67 -5.64 -7.65 -6.51
C PHE A 67 -6.38 -6.33 -6.70
N VAL A 68 -7.71 -6.38 -6.50
CA VAL A 68 -8.58 -5.22 -6.67
C VAL A 68 -9.15 -4.83 -5.32
N GLU A 69 -8.89 -3.60 -4.95
CA GLU A 69 -9.42 -2.96 -3.75
C GLU A 69 -10.72 -2.25 -4.06
N ARG A 70 -11.73 -2.44 -3.22
CA ARG A 70 -13.03 -1.76 -3.25
C ARG A 70 -13.27 -1.08 -1.92
N ALA A 71 -13.89 0.09 -1.95
CA ALA A 71 -14.22 0.85 -0.74
C ALA A 71 -15.73 0.90 -0.51
N SER A 72 -16.13 0.64 0.73
CA SER A 72 -17.47 0.93 1.23
C SER A 72 -17.40 2.07 2.23
N THR A 73 -17.80 3.26 1.81
CA THR A 73 -17.86 4.44 2.69
C THR A 73 -18.89 4.25 3.81
N ALA A 74 -20.01 3.60 3.50
CA ALA A 74 -21.07 3.32 4.48
C ALA A 74 -20.60 2.37 5.58
N ALA A 75 -19.86 1.30 5.21
CA ALA A 75 -19.29 0.35 6.15
C ALA A 75 -17.95 0.81 6.72
N ARG A 76 -17.37 1.92 6.24
CA ARG A 76 -16.05 2.43 6.58
C ARG A 76 -14.96 1.35 6.51
N LYS A 77 -14.97 0.61 5.41
CA LYS A 77 -13.98 -0.46 5.15
C LYS A 77 -13.55 -0.48 3.70
N THR A 78 -12.37 -1.02 3.44
CA THR A 78 -11.97 -1.47 2.11
C THR A 78 -11.75 -2.97 2.11
N GLN A 79 -11.89 -3.59 0.94
CA GLN A 79 -11.61 -5.01 0.74
C GLN A 79 -10.77 -5.17 -0.52
N THR A 80 -9.65 -5.87 -0.40
CA THR A 80 -8.81 -6.27 -1.52
C THR A 80 -8.96 -7.75 -1.76
N THR A 81 -9.38 -8.13 -2.96
CA THR A 81 -9.59 -9.52 -3.37
C THR A 81 -8.91 -9.81 -4.70
N PRO A 82 -8.46 -11.05 -4.94
CA PRO A 82 -7.97 -11.45 -6.26
C PRO A 82 -9.15 -11.58 -7.23
N VAL A 83 -9.02 -10.95 -8.38
CA VAL A 83 -10.02 -10.97 -9.47
C VAL A 83 -9.32 -11.29 -10.77
N ALA A 84 -9.94 -12.14 -11.60
CA ALA A 84 -9.39 -12.41 -12.93
C ALA A 84 -9.26 -11.10 -13.73
N ARG A 85 -8.04 -10.76 -14.18
CA ARG A 85 -7.77 -9.53 -14.96
C ARG A 85 -8.70 -9.43 -16.20
N SER A 86 -9.03 -10.57 -16.78
CA SER A 86 -9.94 -10.67 -17.93
C SER A 86 -11.38 -10.22 -17.63
N ALA A 87 -11.80 -10.21 -16.35
CA ALA A 87 -13.14 -9.75 -15.98
C ALA A 87 -13.35 -8.26 -16.29
N PHE A 88 -12.28 -7.48 -16.35
CA PHE A 88 -12.33 -6.05 -16.64
C PHE A 88 -12.25 -5.73 -18.14
N GLY A 89 -11.99 -6.70 -18.99
CA GLY A 89 -11.90 -6.51 -20.45
C GLY A 89 -10.92 -5.38 -20.81
N GLN A 90 -11.44 -4.33 -21.48
CA GLN A 90 -10.69 -3.13 -21.84
C GLN A 90 -10.74 -2.04 -20.77
N GLN A 91 -11.44 -2.25 -19.67
CA GLN A 91 -11.51 -1.27 -18.61
C GLN A 91 -10.15 -1.08 -17.97
N ALA A 92 -9.72 0.18 -17.86
CA ALA A 92 -8.50 0.51 -17.14
C ALA A 92 -8.72 0.34 -15.63
N LEU A 93 -7.81 -0.38 -14.99
CA LEU A 93 -7.69 -0.35 -13.55
C LEU A 93 -6.67 0.71 -13.15
N HIS A 94 -6.93 1.43 -12.08
CA HIS A 94 -5.96 2.37 -11.53
C HIS A 94 -5.06 1.65 -10.53
N THR A 95 -3.76 1.65 -10.79
CA THR A 95 -2.78 1.12 -9.85
C THR A 95 -2.75 1.99 -8.61
N THR A 96 -2.85 1.36 -7.44
CA THR A 96 -2.89 2.04 -6.13
C THR A 96 -1.65 1.78 -5.30
N ALA A 97 -0.96 0.66 -5.56
CA ALA A 97 0.32 0.32 -4.96
C ALA A 97 1.24 -0.31 -6.00
N ILE A 98 2.52 -0.01 -5.93
CA ILE A 98 3.55 -0.51 -6.85
C ILE A 98 4.78 -1.00 -6.08
N ARG A 99 5.55 -1.88 -6.74
CA ARG A 99 6.97 -2.12 -6.48
C ARG A 99 7.77 -1.77 -7.72
N PHE A 100 9.09 -1.61 -7.56
CA PHE A 100 9.98 -1.35 -8.70
C PHE A 100 10.33 -2.64 -9.43
N ASP A 101 10.55 -2.54 -10.73
CA ASP A 101 10.91 -3.65 -11.62
C ASP A 101 12.32 -3.42 -12.19
N ASP A 102 13.30 -4.05 -11.57
CA ASP A 102 14.71 -3.95 -11.96
C ASP A 102 15.00 -4.69 -13.28
N SER A 103 14.04 -5.46 -13.82
CA SER A 103 14.20 -6.17 -15.09
C SER A 103 14.10 -5.26 -16.32
N VAL A 104 13.59 -4.04 -16.16
CA VAL A 104 13.43 -3.06 -17.25
C VAL A 104 14.79 -2.43 -17.60
N SER A 105 15.23 -2.65 -18.82
CA SER A 105 16.57 -2.22 -19.29
C SER A 105 16.67 -0.73 -19.65
N SER A 106 15.54 -0.06 -19.83
CA SER A 106 15.50 1.37 -20.19
C SER A 106 14.27 2.07 -19.61
N GLY A 107 14.50 3.22 -18.98
CA GLY A 107 13.44 3.92 -18.24
C GLY A 107 13.23 3.35 -16.84
N LEU A 108 12.11 3.70 -16.23
CA LEU A 108 11.72 3.22 -14.92
C LEU A 108 10.64 2.14 -15.05
N GLY A 109 10.97 0.92 -14.61
CA GLY A 109 10.02 -0.18 -14.51
C GLY A 109 9.28 -0.17 -13.19
N VAL A 110 7.96 -0.39 -13.25
CA VAL A 110 7.13 -0.58 -12.06
C VAL A 110 6.14 -1.73 -12.27
N ILE A 111 5.84 -2.43 -11.21
CA ILE A 111 4.86 -3.52 -11.14
C ILE A 111 3.68 -3.01 -10.32
N GLY A 112 2.49 -3.01 -10.92
CA GLY A 112 1.25 -2.74 -10.21
C GLY A 112 0.93 -3.90 -9.29
N MET A 113 0.88 -3.65 -7.98
CA MET A 113 0.64 -4.66 -6.95
C MET A 113 -0.82 -4.68 -6.52
N GLU A 114 -1.43 -3.51 -6.37
CA GLU A 114 -2.84 -3.36 -6.05
C GLU A 114 -3.50 -2.38 -7.01
N PHE A 115 -4.77 -2.61 -7.27
CA PHE A 115 -5.56 -1.84 -8.23
C PHE A 115 -6.90 -1.43 -7.63
N ALA A 116 -7.51 -0.39 -8.20
CA ALA A 116 -8.89 0.01 -7.94
C ALA A 116 -9.62 0.26 -9.27
N GLU A 117 -10.94 0.08 -9.27
CA GLU A 117 -11.78 0.49 -10.38
C GLU A 117 -11.91 2.02 -10.42
N PRO A 118 -12.03 2.64 -11.61
CA PRO A 118 -12.29 4.07 -11.72
C PRO A 118 -13.58 4.43 -10.98
N GLY A 119 -13.49 5.38 -10.05
CA GLY A 119 -14.63 5.85 -9.27
C GLY A 119 -14.74 5.30 -7.86
N ASP A 120 -14.18 4.13 -7.55
CA ASP A 120 -14.28 3.53 -6.21
C ASP A 120 -13.60 4.36 -5.11
N PHE A 121 -12.65 5.20 -5.46
CA PHE A 121 -11.83 5.96 -4.52
C PHE A 121 -11.83 7.47 -4.79
N GLY A 122 -12.86 7.99 -5.46
CA GLY A 122 -12.85 9.36 -5.93
C GLY A 122 -11.90 9.55 -7.13
N GLU A 123 -11.47 10.76 -7.39
CA GLU A 123 -10.54 11.06 -8.47
C GLU A 123 -9.10 10.68 -8.08
N ILE A 124 -8.73 9.41 -8.24
CA ILE A 124 -7.33 9.01 -8.23
C ILE A 124 -6.78 9.31 -9.63
N SER A 125 -5.86 10.27 -9.72
CA SER A 125 -5.09 10.43 -10.93
C SER A 125 -4.21 9.20 -11.13
N PRO A 126 -4.34 8.45 -12.23
CA PRO A 126 -3.47 7.31 -12.49
C PRO A 126 -2.00 7.74 -12.55
N LEU A 127 -1.10 6.78 -12.37
CA LEU A 127 0.32 7.04 -12.61
C LEU A 127 0.54 7.47 -14.07
N SER A 128 1.41 8.45 -14.26
CA SER A 128 1.72 9.05 -15.55
C SER A 128 3.22 9.28 -15.71
N ASP A 129 3.63 9.66 -16.90
CA ASP A 129 5.04 10.03 -17.16
C ASP A 129 5.51 11.23 -16.31
N ASP A 130 4.60 12.07 -15.85
CA ASP A 130 4.93 13.19 -14.94
C ASP A 130 5.41 12.70 -13.57
N ASP A 131 5.02 11.49 -13.17
CA ASP A 131 5.45 10.87 -11.92
C ASP A 131 6.84 10.20 -12.02
N GLU A 132 7.34 9.98 -13.23
CA GLU A 132 8.56 9.19 -13.48
C GLU A 132 9.76 9.72 -12.69
N ALA A 133 9.97 11.03 -12.70
CA ALA A 133 11.13 11.63 -12.04
C ALA A 133 11.08 11.42 -10.51
N VAL A 134 9.89 11.54 -9.92
CA VAL A 134 9.69 11.33 -8.47
C VAL A 134 9.88 9.85 -8.13
N LEU A 135 9.27 8.97 -8.90
CA LEU A 135 9.39 7.52 -8.69
C LEU A 135 10.82 7.03 -8.89
N ALA A 136 11.56 7.58 -9.87
CA ALA A 136 12.97 7.25 -10.07
C ALA A 136 13.82 7.67 -8.87
N GLY A 137 13.58 8.83 -8.30
CA GLY A 137 14.27 9.28 -7.09
C GLY A 137 13.93 8.45 -5.85
N ILE A 138 12.71 7.91 -5.75
CA ILE A 138 12.35 6.95 -4.69
C ILE A 138 13.12 5.63 -4.92
N ALA A 139 13.11 5.10 -6.14
CA ALA A 139 13.80 3.85 -6.50
C ALA A 139 15.30 3.93 -6.19
N GLU A 140 15.96 5.05 -6.55
CA GLU A 140 17.38 5.28 -6.27
C GLU A 140 17.69 5.20 -4.77
N ARG A 141 16.86 5.83 -3.93
CA ARG A 141 17.03 5.81 -2.46
C ARG A 141 16.79 4.44 -1.87
N LEU A 142 15.72 3.77 -2.30
CA LEU A 142 15.48 2.38 -1.88
C LEU A 142 16.65 1.47 -2.25
N ALA A 143 17.20 1.61 -3.47
CA ALA A 143 18.36 0.84 -3.91
C ALA A 143 19.61 1.18 -3.09
N ALA A 144 19.88 2.45 -2.80
CA ALA A 144 21.01 2.89 -1.99
C ALA A 144 20.98 2.31 -0.57
N HIS A 145 19.78 2.12 -0.01
CA HIS A 145 19.59 1.46 1.27
C HIS A 145 19.42 -0.07 1.18
N GLY A 146 19.42 -0.66 -0.02
CA GLY A 146 19.16 -2.09 -0.22
C GLY A 146 17.74 -2.51 0.20
N LYS A 147 16.75 -1.64 -0.02
CA LYS A 147 15.35 -1.81 0.45
C LYS A 147 14.32 -1.95 -0.66
N THR A 148 14.73 -2.16 -1.91
CA THR A 148 13.82 -2.31 -3.06
C THR A 148 12.87 -3.51 -2.95
N GLU A 149 13.31 -4.60 -2.28
CA GLU A 149 12.48 -5.78 -2.01
C GLU A 149 11.69 -5.69 -0.69
N ARG A 150 11.86 -4.59 0.07
CA ARG A 150 11.22 -4.40 1.35
C ARG A 150 10.14 -3.33 1.33
N PHE A 151 10.33 -2.28 0.53
CA PHE A 151 9.40 -1.17 0.44
C PHE A 151 8.95 -0.92 -0.99
N GLY A 152 7.65 -0.66 -1.13
CA GLY A 152 7.02 -0.18 -2.34
C GLY A 152 6.46 1.23 -2.17
N VAL A 153 5.81 1.72 -3.21
CA VAL A 153 5.14 3.03 -3.22
C VAL A 153 3.64 2.83 -3.26
N ARG A 154 2.92 3.60 -2.46
CA ARG A 154 1.46 3.62 -2.45
C ARG A 154 0.97 5.03 -2.80
N LEU A 155 -0.05 5.12 -3.66
CA LEU A 155 -0.74 6.39 -3.90
C LEU A 155 -1.54 6.77 -2.64
N ILE A 156 -1.32 7.99 -2.15
CA ILE A 156 -2.04 8.51 -0.98
C ILE A 156 -3.48 8.82 -1.39
N ARG A 157 -4.40 8.31 -0.61
CA ARG A 157 -5.85 8.44 -0.81
C ARG A 157 -6.56 8.27 0.53
N ASN A 158 -7.75 8.80 0.62
CA ASN A 158 -8.56 8.71 1.82
C ASN A 158 -10.03 8.39 1.46
N PRO A 159 -10.30 7.20 0.89
CA PRO A 159 -11.65 6.83 0.41
C PRO A 159 -12.67 6.73 1.54
N LEU A 160 -12.21 6.48 2.77
CA LEU A 160 -13.06 6.27 3.93
C LEU A 160 -13.23 7.53 4.79
N GLY A 161 -12.64 8.66 4.37
CA GLY A 161 -12.71 9.91 5.13
C GLY A 161 -12.09 9.79 6.53
N LEU A 162 -10.90 9.17 6.62
CA LEU A 162 -10.16 9.03 7.87
C LEU A 162 -9.86 10.40 8.47
N ALA A 163 -10.18 10.55 9.76
CA ALA A 163 -9.72 11.69 10.54
C ALA A 163 -8.22 11.52 10.89
N GLU A 164 -7.57 12.59 11.33
CA GLU A 164 -6.15 12.62 11.64
C GLU A 164 -5.74 11.60 12.73
N HIS A 165 -6.63 11.34 13.68
CA HIS A 165 -6.42 10.36 14.77
C HIS A 165 -6.81 8.93 14.40
N GLN A 166 -7.14 8.67 13.14
CA GLN A 166 -7.53 7.36 12.63
C GLN A 166 -6.53 6.83 11.61
N LEU A 167 -6.45 5.51 11.50
CA LEU A 167 -5.68 4.83 10.46
C LEU A 167 -6.40 3.55 10.02
N LEU A 168 -5.92 2.95 8.95
CA LEU A 168 -6.42 1.67 8.46
C LEU A 168 -5.81 0.53 9.29
N HIS A 169 -6.64 -0.45 9.61
CA HIS A 169 -6.23 -1.69 10.23
C HIS A 169 -6.54 -2.85 9.30
N GLU A 170 -5.49 -3.53 8.85
CA GLU A 170 -5.56 -4.64 7.90
C GLU A 170 -5.78 -5.94 8.66
N THR A 171 -6.74 -6.72 8.19
CA THR A 171 -7.01 -8.08 8.63
C THR A 171 -7.17 -8.97 7.41
N CYS A 172 -6.76 -10.23 7.51
CA CYS A 172 -6.77 -11.17 6.41
C CYS A 172 -7.73 -12.34 6.68
N ASP A 173 -8.48 -12.73 5.65
CA ASP A 173 -9.16 -14.02 5.58
C ASP A 173 -8.49 -14.84 4.46
N SER A 174 -7.57 -15.71 4.82
CA SER A 174 -6.81 -16.52 3.86
C SER A 174 -7.69 -17.55 3.14
N THR A 175 -8.77 -17.99 3.78
CA THR A 175 -9.74 -18.94 3.18
C THR A 175 -10.52 -18.27 2.04
N GLN A 176 -10.96 -17.05 2.24
CA GLN A 176 -11.65 -16.26 1.22
C GLN A 176 -10.68 -15.50 0.32
N ARG A 177 -9.39 -15.50 0.62
CA ARG A 177 -8.35 -14.72 -0.06
C ARG A 177 -8.75 -13.24 -0.11
N MET A 178 -9.08 -12.69 1.04
CA MET A 178 -9.56 -11.33 1.19
C MET A 178 -8.74 -10.59 2.26
N LEU A 179 -8.18 -9.44 1.87
CA LEU A 179 -7.62 -8.48 2.81
C LEU A 179 -8.68 -7.41 3.07
N GLN A 180 -9.03 -7.20 4.32
CA GLN A 180 -9.97 -6.17 4.74
C GLN A 180 -9.25 -5.11 5.56
N CYS A 181 -9.47 -3.84 5.20
CA CYS A 181 -9.01 -2.71 6.01
C CYS A 181 -10.23 -2.04 6.66
N THR A 182 -10.18 -1.88 7.96
CA THR A 182 -11.17 -1.16 8.75
C THR A 182 -10.56 0.10 9.36
N VAL A 183 -11.40 1.05 9.75
CA VAL A 183 -10.94 2.26 10.43
C VAL A 183 -10.75 1.96 11.91
N GLY A 184 -9.56 2.26 12.41
CA GLY A 184 -9.24 2.13 13.83
C GLY A 184 -8.67 3.42 14.42
N GLU A 185 -8.76 3.52 15.75
CA GLU A 185 -8.18 4.64 16.49
C GLU A 185 -6.66 4.46 16.58
N ARG A 186 -5.91 5.46 16.11
CA ARG A 186 -4.44 5.45 15.99
C ARG A 186 -3.74 5.05 17.29
N ASP A 187 -4.05 5.74 18.37
CA ASP A 187 -3.36 5.57 19.65
C ASP A 187 -3.58 4.16 20.21
N ALA A 188 -4.79 3.62 20.04
CA ALA A 188 -5.11 2.27 20.49
C ALA A 188 -4.36 1.22 19.68
N LEU A 189 -4.34 1.36 18.35
CA LEU A 189 -3.64 0.42 17.47
C LEU A 189 -2.12 0.48 17.66
N LEU A 190 -1.53 1.68 17.73
CA LEU A 190 -0.08 1.82 17.89
C LEU A 190 0.43 1.45 19.28
N ALA A 191 -0.44 1.41 20.29
CA ALA A 191 -0.11 0.91 21.62
C ALA A 191 -0.14 -0.62 21.73
N ASP A 192 -0.79 -1.30 20.78
CA ASP A 192 -0.87 -2.76 20.76
C ASP A 192 0.42 -3.35 20.15
N HIS A 193 1.14 -4.14 20.94
CA HIS A 193 2.39 -4.78 20.54
C HIS A 193 2.23 -5.90 19.49
N THR A 194 1.00 -6.36 19.27
CA THR A 194 0.69 -7.34 18.22
C THR A 194 0.53 -6.69 16.86
N ILE A 195 0.45 -5.36 16.81
CA ILE A 195 0.25 -4.58 15.59
C ILE A 195 1.61 -4.16 15.01
N VAL A 196 1.71 -4.24 13.69
CA VAL A 196 2.84 -3.73 12.93
C VAL A 196 2.38 -2.62 11.98
N GLN A 197 3.23 -1.64 11.77
CA GLN A 197 2.98 -0.57 10.80
C GLN A 197 3.32 -1.07 9.39
N THR A 198 2.40 -0.91 8.45
CA THR A 198 2.55 -1.40 7.08
C THR A 198 2.59 -0.31 6.01
N ALA A 199 2.13 0.90 6.32
CA ALA A 199 2.22 2.02 5.38
C ALA A 199 2.47 3.36 6.08
N TRP A 200 3.16 4.25 5.38
CA TRP A 200 3.56 5.57 5.88
C TRP A 200 3.34 6.63 4.82
N ARG A 201 3.00 7.82 5.30
CA ARG A 201 3.03 9.09 4.57
C ARG A 201 3.81 10.12 5.36
N TRP A 202 3.99 11.28 4.80
CA TRP A 202 4.62 12.40 5.48
C TRP A 202 3.70 13.62 5.46
N ASN A 203 3.72 14.37 6.55
CA ASN A 203 3.12 15.68 6.65
C ASN A 203 4.24 16.72 6.64
N VAL A 204 4.14 17.69 5.76
CA VAL A 204 5.15 18.73 5.58
C VAL A 204 4.60 20.06 6.06
N VAL A 205 5.28 20.68 7.01
CA VAL A 205 4.93 21.99 7.55
C VAL A 205 6.05 22.96 7.22
N HIS A 206 5.74 23.90 6.34
CA HIS A 206 6.66 24.97 5.97
C HIS A 206 6.62 26.08 7.00
N GLY A 207 7.62 26.13 7.90
CA GLY A 207 7.84 27.24 8.82
C GLY A 207 8.52 28.43 8.12
N LYS A 208 8.67 29.55 8.83
CA LYS A 208 9.33 30.74 8.28
C LYS A 208 10.82 30.53 7.99
N THR A 209 11.45 29.66 8.72
CA THR A 209 12.91 29.40 8.67
C THR A 209 13.28 27.95 8.46
N GLU A 210 12.34 27.04 8.62
CA GLU A 210 12.59 25.59 8.57
C GLU A 210 11.36 24.84 8.05
N THR A 211 11.59 23.79 7.27
CA THR A 211 10.56 22.83 6.85
C THR A 211 10.63 21.63 7.79
N THR A 212 9.53 21.32 8.43
CA THR A 212 9.40 20.14 9.29
C THR A 212 8.73 19.03 8.49
N VAL A 213 9.36 17.87 8.43
CA VAL A 213 8.85 16.65 7.78
C VAL A 213 8.53 15.64 8.87
N MET A 214 7.27 15.29 9.01
CA MET A 214 6.79 14.35 10.02
C MET A 214 6.27 13.08 9.36
N GLN A 215 6.86 11.94 9.72
CA GLN A 215 6.37 10.63 9.28
C GLN A 215 5.09 10.27 10.04
N ASP A 216 4.11 9.77 9.30
CA ASP A 216 2.81 9.39 9.82
C ASP A 216 2.43 7.99 9.34
N CYS A 217 2.05 7.09 10.26
CA CYS A 217 1.54 5.77 9.93
C CYS A 217 0.13 5.89 9.37
N THR A 218 -0.15 5.22 8.26
CA THR A 218 -1.46 5.24 7.60
C THR A 218 -2.17 3.89 7.59
N ALA A 219 -1.43 2.80 7.74
CA ALA A 219 -1.99 1.46 7.83
C ALA A 219 -1.16 0.57 8.78
N THR A 220 -1.85 -0.38 9.39
CA THR A 220 -1.27 -1.38 10.29
C THR A 220 -1.85 -2.75 9.98
N CYS A 221 -1.11 -3.81 10.32
CA CYS A 221 -1.55 -5.19 10.25
C CYS A 221 -1.31 -5.90 11.59
N VAL A 222 -2.00 -7.00 11.86
CA VAL A 222 -1.74 -7.84 13.02
C VAL A 222 -0.43 -8.62 12.80
N ARG A 223 0.40 -8.71 13.86
CA ARG A 223 1.61 -9.53 13.81
C ARG A 223 1.25 -11.02 13.72
N ALA A 224 2.07 -11.76 13.03
CA ALA A 224 1.96 -13.21 12.88
C ALA A 224 1.73 -13.97 14.19
N GLY A 225 0.90 -15.01 14.13
CA GLY A 225 0.57 -15.87 15.28
C GLY A 225 -0.43 -15.26 16.27
N GLU A 226 -0.86 -14.02 16.09
CA GLU A 226 -1.75 -13.29 17.01
C GLU A 226 -3.17 -13.11 16.44
N GLY A 227 -3.62 -14.03 15.55
CA GLY A 227 -4.96 -13.95 14.94
C GLY A 227 -4.99 -13.17 13.63
N HIS A 228 -3.91 -13.25 12.87
CA HIS A 228 -3.81 -12.65 11.53
C HIS A 228 -4.91 -13.12 10.59
N ASP A 229 -5.33 -14.37 10.75
CA ASP A 229 -6.42 -14.97 10.00
C ASP A 229 -7.73 -14.83 10.78
N ILE A 230 -8.69 -14.10 10.25
CA ILE A 230 -10.03 -13.99 10.87
C ILE A 230 -10.77 -15.29 10.58
N GLY A 231 -10.55 -16.31 11.42
CA GLY A 231 -11.33 -17.52 11.35
C GLY A 231 -12.81 -17.23 11.59
N HIS A 232 -13.65 -17.41 10.56
CA HIS A 232 -15.11 -17.50 10.62
C HIS A 232 -15.85 -16.47 11.51
N SER A 233 -15.67 -15.19 11.28
CA SER A 233 -16.76 -14.28 11.60
C SER A 233 -17.76 -14.35 10.45
N HIS A 234 -19.01 -14.71 10.73
CA HIS A 234 -20.10 -14.60 9.75
C HIS A 234 -20.15 -13.15 9.26
N SER A 235 -19.55 -12.89 8.12
CA SER A 235 -19.76 -11.65 7.40
C SER A 235 -21.19 -11.67 6.92
N GLU A 236 -21.97 -10.68 7.32
CA GLU A 236 -23.24 -10.39 6.66
C GLU A 236 -22.97 -10.24 5.15
N PRO A 237 -23.89 -10.68 4.29
CA PRO A 237 -23.71 -10.67 2.85
C PRO A 237 -23.44 -9.23 2.38
N ASP A 238 -22.49 -9.15 1.46
CA ASP A 238 -21.92 -7.97 0.85
C ASP A 238 -22.95 -6.88 0.53
N ASP A 239 -22.78 -5.75 1.19
CA ASP A 239 -23.47 -4.50 0.84
C ASP A 239 -22.69 -3.73 -0.26
N PHE A 240 -22.01 -4.45 -1.13
CA PHE A 240 -21.55 -3.94 -2.42
C PHE A 240 -22.69 -4.14 -3.42
N GLY A 241 -23.84 -3.47 -3.14
CA GLY A 241 -24.99 -3.49 -4.01
C GLY A 241 -24.64 -2.98 -5.40
N ASN A 242 -25.09 -3.72 -6.41
CA ASN A 242 -25.25 -3.22 -7.76
C ASN A 242 -26.21 -2.02 -7.74
N ASP A 243 -25.68 -0.81 -7.87
CA ASP A 243 -26.42 0.36 -8.36
C ASP A 243 -25.81 0.80 -9.71
#